data_b30c053324feb8f5e2dded5e95f19f9a
#
_entry.id   b30c053324feb8f5e2dded5e95f19f9a
#
_cell.length_a   1.000
_cell.length_b   1.000
_cell.length_c   1.000
_cell.angle_alpha   90.00
_cell.angle_beta   90.00
_cell.angle_gamma   90.00
#
_symmetry.space_group_name_H-M   'P 1'
#
loop_
_entity.id
_entity.type
_entity.pdbx_description
1 polymer ?
#
loop_
_entity_poly.entity_id
_entity_poly.type
_entity_poly.pdbx_seq_one_letter_code
_entity_poly.pdbx_strand_id
1 'polypeptide(L)'
;MSEREDRQDIADVLTRYATGIDRRDWPLFRTVFTDDCELDYGEIGSWKGVDAVTDFMDKTHALAGHTLHRLTNQVITVDGDSAQARTYVDALIMMDDNKSGVNGIGYYDDELVRGHTGWQIARRRFTAVRVATVGVPT
;
A
#
# COMPACT_ATOMS: atom_id res chain seq x y z
N MET A 1 -24.41 0.62 -7.89
CA MET A 1 -23.26 0.37 -8.78
C MET A 1 -23.11 -1.12 -9.00
N SER A 2 -22.63 -1.52 -10.17
CA SER A 2 -22.40 -2.93 -10.46
C SER A 2 -21.17 -3.45 -9.68
N GLU A 3 -21.10 -4.74 -9.49
CA GLU A 3 -19.94 -5.39 -8.89
C GLU A 3 -18.66 -5.13 -9.71
N ARG A 4 -18.79 -5.07 -11.04
CA ARG A 4 -17.66 -4.76 -11.92
C ARG A 4 -17.14 -3.35 -11.68
N GLU A 5 -18.02 -2.37 -11.52
CA GLU A 5 -17.64 -1.00 -11.20
C GLU A 5 -16.99 -0.92 -9.82
N ASP A 6 -17.53 -1.63 -8.83
CA ASP A 6 -16.96 -1.69 -7.50
C ASP A 6 -15.55 -2.29 -7.52
N ARG A 7 -15.35 -3.39 -8.26
CA ARG A 7 -14.01 -3.99 -8.40
C ARG A 7 -13.03 -3.04 -9.06
N GLN A 8 -13.48 -2.29 -10.09
CA GLN A 8 -12.61 -1.30 -10.74
C GLN A 8 -12.25 -0.16 -9.78
N ASP A 9 -13.22 0.34 -9.02
CA ASP A 9 -12.99 1.40 -8.05
C ASP A 9 -12.03 0.95 -6.95
N ILE A 10 -12.16 -0.29 -6.49
CA ILE A 10 -11.23 -0.88 -5.51
C ILE A 10 -9.83 -1.01 -6.10
N ALA A 11 -9.71 -1.49 -7.34
CA ALA A 11 -8.42 -1.57 -8.02
C ALA A 11 -7.75 -0.19 -8.11
N ASP A 12 -8.54 0.86 -8.36
CA ASP A 12 -8.05 2.23 -8.40
C ASP A 12 -7.55 2.69 -7.03
N VAL A 13 -8.22 2.31 -5.94
CA VAL A 13 -7.75 2.60 -4.56
C VAL A 13 -6.40 1.94 -4.31
N LEU A 14 -6.25 0.68 -4.68
CA LEU A 14 -5.00 -0.07 -4.50
C LEU A 14 -3.85 0.58 -5.29
N THR A 15 -4.11 0.99 -6.52
CA THR A 15 -3.12 1.71 -7.34
C THR A 15 -2.78 3.07 -6.74
N ARG A 16 -3.76 3.76 -6.17
CA ARG A 16 -3.56 5.08 -5.55
C ARG A 16 -2.61 5.00 -4.36
N TYR A 17 -2.63 3.90 -3.61
CA TYR A 17 -1.65 3.65 -2.54
C TYR A 17 -0.22 3.71 -3.11
N ALA A 18 0.04 2.93 -4.16
CA ALA A 18 1.36 2.89 -4.79
C ALA A 18 1.77 4.25 -5.35
N THR A 19 0.85 4.92 -6.05
CA THR A 19 1.10 6.24 -6.63
C THR A 19 1.38 7.28 -5.54
N GLY A 20 0.58 7.28 -4.49
CA GLY A 20 0.74 8.23 -3.39
C GLY A 20 2.09 8.11 -2.70
N ILE A 21 2.48 6.88 -2.39
CA ILE A 21 3.76 6.64 -1.70
C ILE A 21 4.95 6.91 -2.61
N ASP A 22 4.90 6.48 -3.87
CA ASP A 22 6.02 6.65 -4.80
C ASP A 22 6.25 8.12 -5.20
N ARG A 23 5.19 8.91 -5.24
CA ARG A 23 5.27 10.35 -5.51
C ARG A 23 5.46 11.19 -4.26
N ARG A 24 5.48 10.59 -3.06
CA ARG A 24 5.48 11.31 -1.79
C ARG A 24 4.29 12.28 -1.70
N ASP A 25 3.18 11.91 -2.32
CA ASP A 25 1.94 12.68 -2.29
C ASP A 25 1.09 12.18 -1.11
N TRP A 26 1.38 12.71 0.06
CA TRP A 26 0.75 12.25 1.30
C TRP A 26 -0.73 12.59 1.38
N PRO A 27 -1.20 13.74 0.90
CA PRO A 27 -2.64 13.95 0.79
C PRO A 27 -3.34 12.88 -0.04
N LEU A 28 -2.77 12.49 -1.18
CA LEU A 28 -3.31 11.41 -2.02
C LEU A 28 -3.26 10.07 -1.30
N PHE A 29 -2.13 9.75 -0.68
CA PHE A 29 -1.93 8.52 0.10
C PHE A 29 -3.01 8.37 1.18
N ARG A 30 -3.30 9.45 1.91
CA ARG A 30 -4.28 9.44 3.00
C ARG A 30 -5.69 9.08 2.52
N THR A 31 -6.05 9.42 1.29
CA THR A 31 -7.39 9.13 0.76
C THR A 31 -7.67 7.63 0.60
N VAL A 32 -6.63 6.82 0.62
CA VAL A 32 -6.74 5.35 0.45
C VAL A 32 -7.34 4.68 1.68
N PHE A 33 -7.16 5.27 2.87
CA PHE A 33 -7.45 4.62 4.14
C PHE A 33 -8.59 5.29 4.88
N THR A 34 -9.32 4.48 5.67
CA THR A 34 -10.23 5.05 6.66
C THR A 34 -9.44 5.74 7.77
N ASP A 35 -10.07 6.68 8.48
CA ASP A 35 -9.39 7.42 9.54
C ASP A 35 -8.86 6.50 10.65
N ASP A 36 -9.59 5.42 10.94
CA ASP A 36 -9.27 4.46 11.99
C ASP A 36 -8.65 3.16 11.45
N CYS A 37 -8.02 3.20 10.29
CA CYS A 37 -7.44 2.01 9.65
C CYS A 37 -6.43 1.31 10.55
N GLU A 38 -6.26 0.02 10.30
CA GLU A 38 -5.26 -0.80 10.98
C GLU A 38 -4.39 -1.48 9.93
N LEU A 39 -3.08 -1.29 10.04
CA LEU A 39 -2.10 -1.91 9.15
C LEU A 39 -1.12 -2.75 9.95
N ASP A 40 -0.86 -3.96 9.47
CA ASP A 40 0.12 -4.89 10.04
C ASP A 40 1.09 -5.31 8.93
N TYR A 41 2.31 -4.81 8.99
CA TYR A 41 3.37 -5.11 8.04
C TYR A 41 4.44 -6.04 8.65
N GLY A 42 4.05 -6.84 9.64
CA GLY A 42 4.95 -7.79 10.28
C GLY A 42 6.12 -7.10 10.98
N GLU A 43 7.34 -7.53 10.66
CA GLU A 43 8.55 -6.98 11.30
C GLU A 43 8.79 -5.50 10.97
N ILE A 44 8.24 -4.98 9.89
CA ILE A 44 8.36 -3.57 9.53
C ILE A 44 7.63 -2.70 10.55
N GLY A 45 6.46 -3.14 11.01
CA GLY A 45 5.68 -2.43 12.00
C GLY A 45 4.19 -2.63 11.85
N SER A 46 3.44 -2.03 12.75
CA SER A 46 1.99 -1.98 12.70
C SER A 46 1.50 -0.61 13.17
N TRP A 47 0.39 -0.16 12.61
CA TRP A 47 -0.13 1.18 12.87
C TRP A 47 -1.64 1.16 13.00
N LYS A 48 -2.15 2.02 13.87
CA LYS A 48 -3.58 2.31 13.99
C LYS A 48 -3.81 3.78 13.65
N GLY A 49 -4.72 4.00 12.71
CA GLY A 49 -5.09 5.33 12.26
C GLY A 49 -4.25 5.83 11.10
N VAL A 50 -4.89 6.60 10.23
CA VAL A 50 -4.27 7.12 9.01
C VAL A 50 -3.14 8.11 9.32
N ASP A 51 -3.22 8.84 10.43
CA ASP A 51 -2.15 9.76 10.82
C ASP A 51 -0.87 9.02 11.14
N ALA A 52 -0.96 7.94 11.91
CA ALA A 52 0.21 7.16 12.32
C ALA A 52 0.91 6.52 11.12
N VAL A 53 0.17 5.89 10.22
CA VAL A 53 0.78 5.23 9.05
C VAL A 53 1.35 6.26 8.08
N THR A 54 0.67 7.37 7.88
CA THR A 54 1.16 8.45 7.00
C THR A 54 2.46 9.05 7.53
N ASP A 55 2.50 9.33 8.82
CA ASP A 55 3.69 9.89 9.48
C ASP A 55 4.89 8.94 9.34
N PHE A 56 4.69 7.64 9.57
CA PHE A 56 5.74 6.64 9.41
C PHE A 56 6.25 6.59 7.96
N MET A 57 5.34 6.52 7.00
CA MET A 57 5.72 6.42 5.59
C MET A 57 6.41 7.69 5.10
N ASP A 58 5.95 8.87 5.52
CA ASP A 58 6.59 10.13 5.18
C ASP A 58 8.02 10.17 5.70
N LYS A 59 8.23 9.86 6.97
CA LYS A 59 9.56 9.88 7.59
C LYS A 59 10.52 8.88 6.96
N THR A 60 10.08 7.66 6.71
CA THR A 60 10.93 6.62 6.14
C THR A 60 11.27 6.91 4.68
N HIS A 61 10.32 7.40 3.90
CA HIS A 61 10.52 7.69 2.49
C HIS A 61 11.30 9.01 2.26
N ALA A 62 11.32 9.90 3.24
CA ALA A 62 12.16 11.09 3.17
C ALA A 62 13.65 10.75 3.17
N LEU A 63 14.02 9.58 3.70
CA LEU A 63 15.40 9.09 3.74
C LEU A 63 15.75 8.20 2.56
N ALA A 64 14.77 7.83 1.74
CA ALA A 64 14.94 6.95 0.60
C ALA A 64 15.18 7.73 -0.69
N GLY A 65 15.72 7.06 -1.70
CA GLY A 65 15.76 7.53 -3.07
C GLY A 65 14.49 7.17 -3.83
N HIS A 66 14.66 6.69 -5.05
CA HIS A 66 13.51 6.26 -5.86
C HIS A 66 12.84 5.02 -5.27
N THR A 67 11.52 4.98 -5.33
CA THR A 67 10.75 3.81 -4.97
C THR A 67 9.73 3.50 -6.05
N LEU A 68 9.47 2.21 -6.23
CA LEU A 68 8.43 1.73 -7.14
C LEU A 68 7.68 0.61 -6.45
N HIS A 69 6.39 0.81 -6.24
CA HIS A 69 5.49 -0.23 -5.76
C HIS A 69 4.70 -0.76 -6.95
N ARG A 70 5.06 -1.94 -7.43
CA ARG A 70 4.36 -2.56 -8.57
C ARG A 70 3.35 -3.56 -8.03
N LEU A 71 2.10 -3.41 -8.46
CA LEU A 71 0.99 -4.24 -8.01
C LEU A 71 0.51 -5.12 -9.16
N THR A 72 0.27 -6.39 -8.85
CA THR A 72 -0.21 -7.36 -9.84
C THR A 72 -1.20 -8.33 -9.19
N ASN A 73 -1.84 -9.17 -10.00
CA ASN A 73 -2.59 -10.34 -9.55
C ASN A 73 -3.61 -9.99 -8.46
N GLN A 74 -4.50 -9.07 -8.79
CA GLN A 74 -5.52 -8.62 -7.85
C GLN A 74 -6.71 -9.57 -7.88
N VAL A 75 -7.10 -10.09 -6.71
CA VAL A 75 -8.33 -10.85 -6.52
C VAL A 75 -9.21 -10.05 -5.57
N ILE A 76 -10.33 -9.57 -6.06
CA ILE A 76 -11.22 -8.66 -5.32
C ILE A 76 -12.60 -9.32 -5.20
N THR A 77 -13.09 -9.45 -3.98
CA THR A 77 -14.42 -9.99 -3.69
C THR A 77 -15.25 -8.92 -3.01
N VAL A 78 -16.37 -8.56 -3.60
CA VAL A 78 -17.27 -7.52 -3.08
C VAL A 78 -18.50 -8.16 -2.45
N ASP A 79 -18.87 -7.67 -1.27
CA ASP A 79 -20.07 -8.08 -0.54
C ASP A 79 -20.77 -6.83 0.01
N GLY A 80 -21.69 -6.25 -0.79
CA GLY A 80 -22.38 -5.02 -0.42
C GLY A 80 -21.43 -3.86 -0.27
N ASP A 81 -21.36 -3.29 0.94
CA ASP A 81 -20.50 -2.15 1.25
C ASP A 81 -19.15 -2.56 1.86
N SER A 82 -18.83 -3.84 1.81
CA SER A 82 -17.54 -4.37 2.24
C SER A 82 -16.90 -5.17 1.11
N ALA A 83 -15.57 -5.29 1.15
CA ALA A 83 -14.82 -6.05 0.17
C ALA A 83 -13.53 -6.59 0.78
N GLN A 84 -13.00 -7.62 0.14
CA GLN A 84 -11.69 -8.18 0.45
C GLN A 84 -10.87 -8.22 -0.84
N ALA A 85 -9.58 -7.94 -0.71
CA ALA A 85 -8.68 -7.97 -1.85
C ALA A 85 -7.34 -8.57 -1.46
N ARG A 86 -6.80 -9.41 -2.33
CA ARG A 86 -5.40 -9.81 -2.26
C ARG A 86 -4.69 -9.27 -3.50
N THR A 87 -3.57 -8.60 -3.28
CA THR A 87 -2.78 -7.99 -4.35
C THR A 87 -1.32 -8.36 -4.17
N TYR A 88 -0.69 -8.84 -5.21
CA TYR A 88 0.75 -9.07 -5.17
C TYR A 88 1.47 -7.73 -5.29
N VAL A 89 2.58 -7.60 -4.58
CA VAL A 89 3.39 -6.41 -4.59
C VAL A 89 4.86 -6.76 -4.80
N ASP A 90 5.51 -5.99 -5.66
CA ASP A 90 6.94 -5.99 -5.89
C ASP A 90 7.40 -4.56 -5.61
N ALA A 91 7.98 -4.33 -4.44
CA ALA A 91 8.37 -3.01 -3.99
C ALA A 91 9.88 -2.87 -4.03
N LEU A 92 10.35 -1.93 -4.84
CA LEU A 92 11.75 -1.53 -4.90
C LEU A 92 11.92 -0.22 -4.14
N ILE A 93 12.78 -0.23 -3.13
CA ILE A 93 13.07 0.95 -2.31
C ILE A 93 14.57 1.19 -2.36
N MET A 94 14.97 2.21 -3.11
CA MET A 94 16.38 2.56 -3.23
C MET A 94 16.79 3.46 -2.07
N MET A 95 18.07 3.38 -1.71
CA MET A 95 18.67 4.32 -0.80
C MET A 95 18.79 5.69 -1.51
N ASP A 96 19.15 6.72 -0.77
CA ASP A 96 19.22 8.08 -1.29
C ASP A 96 20.27 8.26 -2.41
N ASP A 97 21.25 7.37 -2.50
CA ASP A 97 22.24 7.36 -3.60
C ASP A 97 21.68 6.75 -4.90
N ASN A 98 20.52 6.10 -4.86
CA ASN A 98 19.88 5.38 -5.97
C ASN A 98 20.77 4.30 -6.62
N LYS A 99 21.70 3.72 -5.86
CA LYS A 99 22.62 2.68 -6.33
C LYS A 99 22.39 1.36 -5.64
N SER A 100 21.99 1.39 -4.36
CA SER A 100 21.67 0.23 -3.58
C SER A 100 20.28 0.41 -2.95
N GLY A 101 19.69 -0.67 -2.53
CA GLY A 101 18.37 -0.62 -1.93
C GLY A 101 17.89 -1.99 -1.50
N VAL A 102 16.58 -2.10 -1.38
CA VAL A 102 15.88 -3.32 -0.97
C VAL A 102 14.76 -3.59 -1.95
N ASN A 103 14.58 -4.85 -2.30
CA ASN A 103 13.44 -5.32 -3.06
C ASN A 103 12.61 -6.25 -2.19
N GLY A 104 11.38 -5.87 -1.90
CA GLY A 104 10.43 -6.68 -1.14
C GLY A 104 9.33 -7.21 -2.03
N ILE A 105 9.15 -8.53 -2.05
CA ILE A 105 8.11 -9.19 -2.83
C ILE A 105 7.18 -9.90 -1.85
N GLY A 106 5.89 -9.70 -2.02
CA GLY A 106 4.89 -10.31 -1.17
C GLY A 106 3.48 -9.98 -1.62
N TYR A 107 2.57 -9.93 -0.67
CA TYR A 107 1.19 -9.61 -0.99
C TYR A 107 0.52 -8.86 0.16
N TYR A 108 -0.44 -8.03 -0.23
CA TYR A 108 -1.35 -7.37 0.69
C TYR A 108 -2.66 -8.16 0.76
N ASP A 109 -3.17 -8.34 1.97
CA ASP A 109 -4.56 -8.74 2.21
C ASP A 109 -5.28 -7.54 2.81
N ASP A 110 -6.30 -7.07 2.11
CA ASP A 110 -7.03 -5.87 2.46
C ASP A 110 -8.49 -6.15 2.75
N GLU A 111 -9.02 -5.48 3.76
CA GLU A 111 -10.45 -5.32 3.98
C GLU A 111 -10.81 -3.88 3.66
N LEU A 112 -11.77 -3.69 2.76
CA LEU A 112 -12.21 -2.38 2.32
C LEU A 112 -13.67 -2.15 2.70
N VAL A 113 -14.01 -0.89 2.90
CA VAL A 113 -15.38 -0.45 3.16
C VAL A 113 -15.74 0.69 2.23
N ARG A 114 -17.02 0.72 1.84
CA ARG A 114 -17.57 1.82 1.03
C ARG A 114 -18.14 2.87 1.98
N GLY A 115 -17.57 4.07 1.92
CA GLY A 115 -18.05 5.23 2.67
C GLY A 115 -18.59 6.32 1.75
N HIS A 116 -18.72 7.53 2.26
CA HIS A 116 -19.24 8.68 1.52
C HIS A 116 -18.36 9.07 0.33
N THR A 117 -17.05 8.88 0.45
CA THR A 117 -16.09 9.27 -0.58
C THR A 117 -15.64 8.10 -1.45
N GLY A 118 -16.31 6.95 -1.33
CA GLY A 118 -15.98 5.73 -2.08
C GLY A 118 -15.31 4.69 -1.21
N TRP A 119 -14.64 3.75 -1.88
CA TRP A 119 -13.98 2.65 -1.19
C TRP A 119 -12.69 3.10 -0.53
N GLN A 120 -12.43 2.58 0.68
CA GLN A 120 -11.19 2.83 1.42
C GLN A 120 -10.76 1.56 2.14
N ILE A 121 -9.46 1.43 2.36
CA ILE A 121 -8.88 0.32 3.12
C ILE A 121 -9.09 0.60 4.61
N ALA A 122 -9.77 -0.33 5.28
CA ALA A 122 -9.97 -0.30 6.74
C ALA A 122 -8.90 -1.13 7.46
N ARG A 123 -8.48 -2.24 6.86
CA ARG A 123 -7.44 -3.12 7.41
C ARG A 123 -6.56 -3.63 6.29
N ARG A 124 -5.26 -3.68 6.59
CA ARG A 124 -4.27 -4.23 5.66
C ARG A 124 -3.27 -5.10 6.41
N ARG A 125 -2.96 -6.25 5.84
CA ARG A 125 -1.81 -7.06 6.26
C ARG A 125 -0.87 -7.23 5.07
N PHE A 126 0.39 -6.91 5.27
CA PHE A 126 1.45 -7.22 4.31
C PHE A 126 2.18 -8.48 4.75
N THR A 127 2.31 -9.45 3.83
CA THR A 127 3.11 -10.65 4.04
C THR A 127 4.29 -10.63 3.07
N ALA A 128 5.50 -10.60 3.61
CA ALA A 128 6.71 -10.67 2.80
C ALA A 128 6.99 -12.11 2.43
N VAL A 129 7.16 -12.37 1.14
CA VAL A 129 7.61 -13.67 0.63
C VAL A 129 9.12 -13.68 0.52
N ARG A 130 9.72 -12.59 0.05
CA ARG A 130 11.15 -12.45 -0.06
C ARG A 130 11.53 -10.97 0.07
N VAL A 131 12.58 -10.72 0.85
CA VAL A 131 13.22 -9.42 0.93
C VAL A 131 14.70 -9.61 0.59
N ALA A 132 15.20 -8.87 -0.38
CA ALA A 132 16.56 -8.99 -0.85
C ALA A 132 17.19 -7.60 -1.03
N THR A 133 18.48 -7.50 -0.76
CA THR A 133 19.22 -6.30 -1.10
C THR A 133 19.50 -6.27 -2.59
N VAL A 134 19.54 -5.06 -3.16
CA VAL A 134 19.87 -4.82 -4.57
C VAL A 134 21.01 -3.82 -4.66
N GLY A 135 21.83 -3.96 -5.70
CA GLY A 135 22.99 -3.12 -5.88
C GLY A 135 24.13 -3.47 -4.91
N VAL A 136 25.20 -2.69 -4.98
CA VAL A 136 26.38 -2.88 -4.13
C VAL A 136 26.47 -1.67 -3.20
N PRO A 137 26.47 -1.87 -1.88
CA PRO A 137 26.71 -0.77 -0.94
C PRO A 137 28.07 -0.17 -1.22
N THR A 138 28.14 1.15 -1.32
CA THR A 138 29.39 1.89 -1.51
C THR A 138 29.90 2.40 -0.18
#